data_8d5624de94eb73ebe04f174fe7df0938
#
_entry.id   8d5624de94eb73ebe04f174fe7df0938
#
_cell.length_a   1.000
_cell.length_b   1.000
_cell.length_c   1.000
_cell.angle_alpha   90.00
_cell.angle_beta   90.00
_cell.angle_gamma   90.00
#
_symmetry.space_group_name_H-M   'P 1'
#
loop_
_entity.id
_entity.type
_entity.pdbx_description
1 polymer ?
#
loop_
_entity_poly.entity_id
_entity_poly.type
_entity_poly.pdbx_seq_one_letter_code
_entity_poly.pdbx_strand_id
1 'polypeptide(L)'
;MLEYKKQWRENNPDKIFNYNNKRRQLEEEQGNGITKGQWLEMMNFFDWKCAYSGEYLGGKQNDNIRSIDHIIPLVLKGENEVWNCVPSHVFYNKSKHDKEMLEWYILQPFYSEERLNKIYEWIKYAEKKYKK
;
A
#
# COMPACT_ATOMS: atom_id res chain seq x y z
N MET A 1 13.58 13.36 -6.69
CA MET A 1 12.45 14.31 -6.44
C MET A 1 12.61 15.53 -7.34
N LEU A 2 11.52 15.97 -7.91
CA LEU A 2 11.53 17.18 -8.73
C LEU A 2 11.80 18.40 -7.86
N GLU A 3 12.52 19.39 -8.42
CA GLU A 3 12.97 20.59 -7.70
C GLU A 3 11.82 21.34 -7.04
N TYR A 4 10.70 21.53 -7.75
CA TYR A 4 9.55 22.26 -7.20
C TYR A 4 8.92 21.54 -6.00
N LYS A 5 8.93 20.22 -5.97
CA LYS A 5 8.41 19.44 -4.83
C LYS A 5 9.28 19.61 -3.59
N LYS A 6 10.61 19.61 -3.81
CA LYS A 6 11.57 19.86 -2.73
C LYS A 6 11.37 21.24 -2.15
N GLN A 7 11.26 22.24 -3.02
CA GLN A 7 11.07 23.63 -2.64
C GLN A 7 9.76 23.82 -1.87
N TRP A 8 8.68 23.19 -2.33
CA TRP A 8 7.39 23.27 -1.64
C TRP A 8 7.49 22.71 -0.23
N ARG A 9 8.17 21.57 -0.05
CA ARG A 9 8.34 20.95 1.28
C ARG A 9 9.14 21.85 2.21
N GLU A 10 10.19 22.47 1.71
CA GLU A 10 11.03 23.38 2.50
C GLU A 10 10.24 24.62 2.94
N ASN A 11 9.31 25.08 2.09
CA ASN A 11 8.49 26.26 2.37
C ASN A 11 7.22 25.97 3.15
N ASN A 12 6.88 24.69 3.34
CA ASN A 12 5.64 24.29 4.01
C ASN A 12 5.84 23.21 5.06
N PRO A 13 6.80 23.39 6.01
CA PRO A 13 7.08 22.36 7.02
C PRO A 13 5.89 22.05 7.91
N ASP A 14 5.08 23.04 8.24
CA ASP A 14 3.91 22.84 9.11
C ASP A 14 2.86 21.96 8.44
N LYS A 15 2.65 22.14 7.15
CA LYS A 15 1.68 21.34 6.39
C LYS A 15 2.11 19.87 6.31
N ILE A 16 3.41 19.64 6.12
CA ILE A 16 3.97 18.29 6.09
C ILE A 16 3.85 17.63 7.46
N PHE A 17 4.18 18.36 8.51
CA PHE A 17 4.08 17.88 9.89
C PHE A 17 2.63 17.48 10.21
N ASN A 18 1.66 18.33 9.87
CA ASN A 18 0.25 18.07 10.10
C ASN A 18 -0.24 16.85 9.32
N TYR A 19 0.18 16.72 8.07
CA TYR A 19 -0.17 15.55 7.25
C TYR A 19 0.36 14.27 7.86
N ASN A 20 1.64 14.26 8.26
CA ASN A 20 2.28 13.08 8.84
C ASN A 20 1.64 12.69 10.18
N ASN A 21 1.28 13.67 11.01
CA ASN A 21 0.61 13.42 12.27
C ASN A 21 -0.79 12.84 12.06
N LYS A 22 -1.54 13.37 11.12
CA LYS A 22 -2.87 12.85 10.78
C LYS A 22 -2.77 11.42 10.28
N ARG A 23 -1.77 11.13 9.44
CA ARG A 23 -1.54 9.78 8.93
C ARG A 23 -1.22 8.81 10.05
N ARG A 24 -0.34 9.19 10.97
CA ARG A 24 0.02 8.37 12.12
C ARG A 24 -1.21 8.09 12.99
N GLN A 25 -2.01 9.11 13.25
CA GLN A 25 -3.22 8.99 14.05
C GLN A 25 -4.17 7.99 13.42
N LEU A 26 -4.40 8.09 12.11
CA LEU A 26 -5.25 7.14 11.38
C LEU A 26 -4.72 5.71 11.47
N GLU A 27 -3.40 5.54 11.33
CA GLU A 27 -2.78 4.22 11.45
C GLU A 27 -3.01 3.61 12.84
N GLU A 28 -2.86 4.41 13.91
CA GLU A 28 -3.06 3.95 15.28
C GLU A 28 -4.52 3.65 15.60
N GLU A 29 -5.45 4.45 15.08
CA GLU A 29 -6.87 4.31 15.36
C GLU A 29 -7.53 3.16 14.58
N GLN A 30 -7.00 2.82 13.42
CA GLN A 30 -7.67 1.91 12.49
C GLN A 30 -7.09 0.51 12.43
N GLY A 31 -6.14 0.17 13.31
CA GLY A 31 -5.61 -1.18 13.38
C GLY A 31 -4.29 -1.27 14.14
N ASN A 32 -3.79 -2.48 14.19
CA ASN A 32 -2.56 -2.80 14.92
C ASN A 32 -1.30 -2.75 14.06
N GLY A 33 -1.47 -2.47 12.75
CA GLY A 33 -0.36 -2.49 11.82
C GLY A 33 0.00 -3.90 11.37
N ILE A 34 1.13 -4.01 10.69
CA ILE A 34 1.60 -5.27 10.13
C ILE A 34 2.85 -5.72 10.88
N THR A 35 2.85 -6.95 11.40
CA THR A 35 4.05 -7.52 12.00
C THR A 35 5.03 -7.94 10.91
N LYS A 36 6.30 -8.13 11.28
CA LYS A 36 7.30 -8.61 10.31
C LYS A 36 6.92 -9.98 9.72
N GLY A 37 6.37 -10.86 10.55
CA GLY A 37 5.92 -12.18 10.09
C GLY A 37 4.78 -12.08 9.09
N GLN A 38 3.82 -11.23 9.36
CA GLN A 38 2.69 -10.98 8.45
C GLN A 38 3.18 -10.36 7.14
N TRP A 39 4.14 -9.44 7.21
CA TRP A 39 4.73 -8.82 6.02
C TRP A 39 5.41 -9.87 5.14
N LEU A 40 6.21 -10.74 5.74
CA LEU A 40 6.89 -11.81 5.00
C LEU A 40 5.88 -12.75 4.33
N GLU A 41 4.81 -13.10 5.05
CA GLU A 41 3.75 -13.95 4.49
C GLU A 41 3.07 -13.30 3.30
N MET A 42 2.76 -12.02 3.43
CA MET A 42 2.17 -11.24 2.34
C MET A 42 3.10 -11.19 1.12
N MET A 43 4.38 -10.87 1.34
CA MET A 43 5.34 -10.80 0.25
C MET A 43 5.50 -12.14 -0.45
N ASN A 44 5.56 -13.24 0.32
CA ASN A 44 5.67 -14.58 -0.23
C ASN A 44 4.41 -14.98 -1.01
N PHE A 45 3.24 -14.61 -0.51
CA PHE A 45 1.99 -14.90 -1.22
C PHE A 45 1.97 -14.29 -2.62
N PHE A 46 2.51 -13.08 -2.76
CA PHE A 46 2.58 -12.37 -4.04
C PHE A 46 3.90 -12.63 -4.79
N ASP A 47 4.70 -13.59 -4.36
CA ASP A 47 5.98 -13.95 -5.01
C ASP A 47 6.94 -12.76 -5.08
N TRP A 48 6.88 -11.88 -4.09
CA TRP A 48 7.69 -10.65 -4.01
C TRP A 48 7.47 -9.73 -5.21
N LYS A 49 6.26 -9.73 -5.73
CA LYS A 49 5.86 -8.89 -6.87
C LYS A 49 4.82 -7.87 -6.45
N CYS A 50 4.80 -6.76 -7.18
CA CYS A 50 3.74 -5.76 -7.02
C CYS A 50 2.39 -6.42 -7.33
N ALA A 51 1.43 -6.27 -6.42
CA ALA A 51 0.11 -6.89 -6.60
C ALA A 51 -0.61 -6.36 -7.83
N TYR A 52 -0.33 -5.13 -8.23
CA TYR A 52 -1.02 -4.47 -9.34
C TYR A 52 -0.35 -4.70 -10.69
N SER A 53 0.96 -4.54 -10.78
CA SER A 53 1.70 -4.59 -12.04
C SER A 53 2.41 -5.91 -12.29
N GLY A 54 2.68 -6.68 -11.23
CA GLY A 54 3.46 -7.89 -11.34
C GLY A 54 4.97 -7.68 -11.38
N GLU A 55 5.44 -6.45 -11.23
CA GLU A 55 6.86 -6.16 -11.19
C GLU A 55 7.52 -6.75 -9.95
N TYR A 56 8.72 -7.29 -10.11
CA TYR A 56 9.46 -7.88 -8.99
C TYR A 56 9.95 -6.80 -8.03
N LEU A 57 9.69 -7.00 -6.74
CA LEU A 57 10.04 -6.04 -5.69
C LEU A 57 11.09 -6.58 -4.72
N GLY A 58 11.55 -7.82 -4.94
CA GLY A 58 12.50 -8.44 -4.03
C GLY A 58 13.93 -7.98 -4.26
N GLY A 59 14.80 -8.35 -3.31
CA GLY A 59 16.21 -8.02 -3.40
C GLY A 59 16.55 -6.63 -2.88
N LYS A 60 17.79 -6.48 -2.43
CA LYS A 60 18.28 -5.23 -1.83
C LYS A 60 18.22 -4.05 -2.80
N GLN A 61 18.45 -4.32 -4.09
CA GLN A 61 18.41 -3.28 -5.11
C GLN A 61 17.03 -2.66 -5.29
N ASN A 62 15.98 -3.31 -4.79
CA ASN A 62 14.61 -2.84 -4.90
C ASN A 62 14.05 -2.29 -3.58
N ASP A 63 14.89 -2.09 -2.57
CA ASP A 63 14.44 -1.59 -1.27
C ASP A 63 13.70 -0.25 -1.36
N ASN A 64 14.15 0.63 -2.26
CA ASN A 64 13.56 1.98 -2.39
C ASN A 64 12.29 2.03 -3.22
N ILE A 65 11.95 0.96 -3.94
CA ILE A 65 10.71 0.91 -4.73
C ILE A 65 9.64 0.02 -4.07
N ARG A 66 10.04 -0.75 -3.07
CA ARG A 66 9.14 -1.66 -2.36
C ARG A 66 8.27 -0.86 -1.39
N SER A 67 6.96 -1.04 -1.48
CA SER A 67 6.01 -0.31 -0.65
C SER A 67 4.85 -1.24 -0.28
N ILE A 68 4.08 -0.82 0.71
CA ILE A 68 2.85 -1.50 1.12
C ILE A 68 1.70 -0.53 0.85
N ASP A 69 0.67 -1.01 0.15
CA ASP A 69 -0.52 -0.23 -0.12
C ASP A 69 -1.70 -0.73 0.69
N HIS A 70 -2.47 0.19 1.25
CA HIS A 70 -3.75 -0.13 1.87
C HIS A 70 -4.82 -0.20 0.77
N ILE A 71 -5.44 -1.37 0.61
CA ILE A 71 -6.43 -1.61 -0.45
C ILE A 71 -7.56 -0.59 -0.34
N ILE A 72 -8.14 -0.49 0.86
CA ILE A 72 -9.04 0.60 1.20
C ILE A 72 -8.20 1.63 1.95
N PRO A 73 -8.05 2.84 1.42
CA PRO A 73 -7.22 3.86 2.08
C PRO A 73 -7.68 4.15 3.51
N LEU A 74 -6.72 4.49 4.37
CA LEU A 74 -7.03 4.81 5.77
C LEU A 74 -8.00 5.98 5.87
N VAL A 75 -7.86 6.99 5.00
CA VAL A 75 -8.78 8.15 4.98
C VAL A 75 -10.21 7.77 4.61
N LEU A 76 -10.40 6.61 3.96
CA LEU A 76 -11.72 6.07 3.62
C LEU A 76 -12.16 4.99 4.61
N LYS A 77 -11.60 5.02 5.82
CA LYS A 77 -11.88 4.09 6.93
C LYS A 77 -11.38 2.66 6.67
N GLY A 78 -10.35 2.51 5.84
CA GLY A 78 -9.67 1.24 5.68
C GLY A 78 -8.96 0.82 6.96
N GLU A 79 -8.85 -0.48 7.19
CA GLU A 79 -8.18 -1.01 8.36
C GLU A 79 -6.66 -1.00 8.16
N ASN A 80 -5.90 -0.64 9.20
CA ASN A 80 -4.44 -0.76 9.19
C ASN A 80 -4.07 -2.17 9.67
N GLU A 81 -4.39 -3.15 8.85
CA GLU A 81 -4.21 -4.57 9.13
C GLU A 81 -3.74 -5.29 7.88
N VAL A 82 -3.06 -6.42 8.06
CA VAL A 82 -2.45 -7.12 6.93
C VAL A 82 -3.46 -7.54 5.86
N TRP A 83 -4.69 -7.85 6.24
CA TRP A 83 -5.72 -8.25 5.28
C TRP A 83 -6.22 -7.10 4.40
N ASN A 84 -5.86 -5.87 4.73
CA ASN A 84 -6.16 -4.69 3.90
C ASN A 84 -4.91 -4.17 3.20
N CYS A 85 -3.87 -4.97 3.10
CA CYS A 85 -2.59 -4.52 2.56
C CYS A 85 -2.09 -5.46 1.48
N VAL A 86 -1.40 -4.89 0.48
CA VAL A 86 -0.74 -5.64 -0.58
C VAL A 86 0.63 -5.02 -0.87
N PRO A 87 1.58 -5.82 -1.39
CA PRO A 87 2.84 -5.25 -1.85
C PRO A 87 2.61 -4.41 -3.10
N SER A 88 3.27 -3.27 -3.19
CA SER A 88 3.11 -2.36 -4.32
C SER A 88 4.42 -1.67 -4.64
N HIS A 89 4.65 -1.43 -5.93
CA HIS A 89 5.69 -0.50 -6.34
C HIS A 89 5.29 0.89 -5.86
N VAL A 90 6.25 1.62 -5.29
CA VAL A 90 6.01 2.94 -4.71
C VAL A 90 5.33 3.90 -5.69
N PHE A 91 5.64 3.79 -6.98
CA PHE A 91 5.03 4.62 -8.01
C PHE A 91 3.52 4.41 -8.10
N TYR A 92 3.06 3.17 -8.09
CA TYR A 92 1.64 2.86 -8.19
C TYR A 92 0.89 3.19 -6.91
N ASN A 93 1.54 3.02 -5.77
CA ASN A 93 0.97 3.43 -4.49
C ASN A 93 0.68 4.94 -4.50
N LYS A 94 1.62 5.75 -5.00
CA LYS A 94 1.43 7.19 -5.13
C LYS A 94 0.35 7.54 -6.14
N SER A 95 0.29 6.82 -7.27
CA SER A 95 -0.73 7.03 -8.29
C SER A 95 -2.13 6.75 -7.76
N LYS A 96 -2.28 5.66 -7.01
CA LYS A 96 -3.56 5.30 -6.40
C LYS A 96 -3.99 6.31 -5.35
N HIS A 97 -3.05 6.78 -4.53
CA HIS A 97 -3.27 7.77 -3.49
C HIS A 97 -4.45 7.36 -2.58
N ASP A 98 -5.46 8.21 -2.45
CA ASP A 98 -6.61 7.98 -1.58
C ASP A 98 -7.80 7.34 -2.30
N LYS A 99 -7.58 6.77 -3.47
CA LYS A 99 -8.65 6.12 -4.23
C LYS A 99 -8.84 4.69 -3.77
N GLU A 100 -10.07 4.22 -3.85
CA GLU A 100 -10.38 2.82 -3.62
C GLU A 100 -9.73 1.98 -4.72
N MET A 101 -9.24 0.78 -4.35
CA MET A 101 -8.40 -0.05 -5.22
C MET A 101 -9.06 -0.36 -6.57
N LEU A 102 -10.30 -0.85 -6.55
CA LEU A 102 -10.94 -1.29 -7.79
C LEU A 102 -11.20 -0.12 -8.74
N GLU A 103 -11.67 1.02 -8.22
CA GLU A 103 -11.92 2.21 -9.04
C GLU A 103 -10.66 2.67 -9.78
N TRP A 104 -9.53 2.65 -9.08
CA TRP A 104 -8.26 3.07 -9.66
C TRP A 104 -7.70 2.01 -10.59
N TYR A 105 -7.71 0.74 -10.16
CA TYR A 105 -6.98 -0.34 -10.83
C TYR A 105 -7.54 -0.64 -12.22
N ILE A 106 -8.87 -0.70 -12.36
CA ILE A 106 -9.50 -1.03 -13.64
C ILE A 106 -9.20 -0.02 -14.75
N LEU A 107 -8.77 1.19 -14.39
CA LEU A 107 -8.44 2.25 -15.34
C LEU A 107 -6.97 2.22 -15.77
N GLN A 108 -6.17 1.35 -15.20
CA GLN A 108 -4.72 1.33 -15.47
C GLN A 108 -4.39 0.45 -16.68
N PRO A 109 -3.39 0.85 -17.50
CA PRO A 109 -2.99 0.05 -18.65
C PRO A 109 -2.41 -1.33 -18.27
N PHE A 110 -1.91 -1.46 -17.04
CA PHE A 110 -1.37 -2.73 -16.54
C PHE A 110 -2.42 -3.58 -15.82
N TYR A 111 -3.70 -3.19 -15.85
CA TYR A 111 -4.75 -3.94 -15.16
C TYR A 111 -4.75 -5.40 -15.61
N SER A 112 -4.92 -6.31 -14.66
CA SER A 112 -4.98 -7.74 -14.90
C SER A 112 -6.05 -8.37 -14.01
N GLU A 113 -6.99 -9.05 -14.62
CA GLU A 113 -8.04 -9.76 -13.89
C GLU A 113 -7.43 -10.87 -13.03
N GLU A 114 -6.41 -11.55 -13.53
CA GLU A 114 -5.70 -12.59 -12.78
C GLU A 114 -5.09 -12.02 -11.50
N ARG A 115 -4.40 -10.88 -11.60
CA ARG A 115 -3.82 -10.24 -10.43
C ARG A 115 -4.88 -9.70 -9.48
N LEU A 116 -5.99 -9.18 -10.01
CA LEU A 116 -7.11 -8.75 -9.17
C LEU A 116 -7.67 -9.91 -8.36
N ASN A 117 -7.86 -11.06 -8.98
CA ASN A 117 -8.33 -12.25 -8.29
C ASN A 117 -7.36 -12.69 -7.19
N LYS A 118 -6.07 -12.58 -7.45
CA LYS A 118 -5.06 -12.91 -6.44
C LYS A 118 -5.12 -11.97 -5.24
N ILE A 119 -5.40 -10.69 -5.46
CA ILE A 119 -5.61 -9.73 -4.37
C ILE A 119 -6.80 -10.17 -3.52
N TYR A 120 -7.92 -10.54 -4.13
CA TYR A 120 -9.08 -11.00 -3.38
C TYR A 120 -8.81 -12.31 -2.64
N GLU A 121 -8.05 -13.21 -3.23
CA GLU A 121 -7.63 -14.44 -2.54
C GLU A 121 -6.78 -14.14 -1.31
N TRP A 122 -5.89 -13.16 -1.41
CA TRP A 122 -5.07 -12.74 -0.27
C TRP A 122 -5.92 -12.16 0.85
N ILE A 123 -6.86 -11.26 0.50
CA ILE A 123 -7.76 -10.67 1.50
C ILE A 123 -8.49 -11.78 2.26
N LYS A 124 -9.07 -12.71 1.53
CA LYS A 124 -9.84 -13.82 2.12
C LYS A 124 -8.96 -14.70 3.03
N TYR A 125 -7.78 -15.03 2.55
CA TYR A 125 -6.83 -15.85 3.30
C TYR A 125 -6.40 -15.14 4.59
N ALA A 126 -5.99 -13.89 4.48
CA ALA A 126 -5.47 -13.12 5.60
C ALA A 126 -6.55 -12.81 6.63
N GLU A 127 -7.77 -12.48 6.18
CA GLU A 127 -8.90 -12.29 7.10
C GLU A 127 -9.18 -13.55 7.89
N LYS A 128 -9.22 -14.68 7.23
CA LYS A 128 -9.49 -15.95 7.90
C LYS A 128 -8.43 -16.29 8.94
N LYS A 129 -7.16 -15.99 8.63
CA LYS A 129 -6.05 -16.33 9.51
C LYS A 129 -5.90 -15.36 10.68
N TYR A 130 -6.07 -14.07 10.44
CA TYR A 130 -5.69 -13.02 11.38
C TYR A 130 -6.84 -12.22 11.96
N LYS A 131 -7.94 -12.10 11.24
CA LYS A 131 -9.07 -11.31 11.72
C LYS A 131 -9.92 -12.15 12.66
N LYS A 132 -10.09 -11.65 13.86
CA LYS A 132 -10.85 -12.35 14.90
C LYS A 132 -12.23 -11.74 15.13
#